data_6e9e6bc39d5058be9109c72635f56062
#
_entry.id   6e9e6bc39d5058be9109c72635f56062
#
_cell.length_a   1.000
_cell.length_b   1.000
_cell.length_c   1.000
_cell.angle_alpha   90.00
_cell.angle_beta   90.00
_cell.angle_gamma   90.00
#
_symmetry.space_group_name_H-M   'P 1'
#
loop_
_entity.id
_entity.type
_entity.pdbx_description
1 polymer ?
#
loop_
_entity_poly.entity_id
_entity_poly.type
_entity_poly.pdbx_seq_one_letter_code
_entity_poly.pdbx_strand_id
1 'polypeptide(L)'
;MKKKAEKKTRAQRREDKQVILRIIREARPIYVWLVLASLISCVIITCAVMSPKILGSCVQLLYDFWAGTFQGSSLTRALLPGCCVLAAVYLLQSGMNYLKMFLLNNVVSRYFTCALRIRMSDKISRLPVRYIDNTPAGQILERMNDDVSHLGGSIHDIVDTLTVGFLQIITLSVVMLLEDWRLALIVLIFMPLSIWLSARISSLSEKHFDQMFEESGKLYSVVEESYANYQTSKAYNFEEDTIRAHQEVNKRQQKAETTANFLGAMVRPCITFTNALAYIIINVVGGVLIVNYGVSVGVVVTIVLFAKQFSAPLEQIAQGLSSMQRTKAAAKRVFEVLDEPEEQPLTGHLPENIRGDVRFEHVDFSYDKERPLIRDLNIDVKQG
;
A
#
# COMPACT_ATOMS: atom_id res chain seq x y z
N MET A 1 28.13 8.72 18.95
CA MET A 1 27.08 7.81 18.45
C MET A 1 25.97 8.53 17.67
N LYS A 2 25.38 9.66 18.11
CA LYS A 2 24.33 10.41 17.39
C LYS A 2 24.69 10.80 15.95
N LYS A 3 25.89 11.35 15.66
CA LYS A 3 26.31 11.71 14.29
C LYS A 3 26.44 10.52 13.32
N LYS A 4 26.75 9.32 13.82
CA LYS A 4 26.82 8.09 13.00
C LYS A 4 25.42 7.56 12.66
N ALA A 5 24.47 7.68 13.60
CA ALA A 5 23.06 7.36 13.39
C ALA A 5 22.39 8.33 12.40
N GLU A 6 22.63 9.65 12.52
CA GLU A 6 22.13 10.65 11.56
C GLU A 6 22.70 10.46 10.14
N LYS A 7 23.99 10.09 10.00
CA LYS A 7 24.58 9.78 8.69
C LYS A 7 23.96 8.53 8.06
N LYS A 8 23.70 7.48 8.88
CA LYS A 8 23.04 6.24 8.44
C LYS A 8 21.61 6.54 7.96
N THR A 9 20.88 7.36 8.72
CA THR A 9 19.51 7.82 8.35
C THR A 9 19.49 8.65 7.07
N ARG A 10 20.50 9.50 6.82
CA ARG A 10 20.61 10.30 5.59
C ARG A 10 20.98 9.47 4.36
N ALA A 11 21.86 8.48 4.51
CA ALA A 11 22.20 7.54 3.44
C ALA A 11 20.96 6.70 3.04
N GLN A 12 20.27 6.15 4.02
CA GLN A 12 19.05 5.36 3.83
C GLN A 12 17.93 6.17 3.15
N ARG A 13 17.76 7.45 3.51
CA ARG A 13 16.82 8.37 2.83
C ARG A 13 17.20 8.68 1.38
N ARG A 14 18.50 8.68 1.04
CA ARG A 14 18.96 8.86 -0.35
C ARG A 14 18.69 7.61 -1.19
N GLU A 15 18.97 6.43 -0.66
CA GLU A 15 18.65 5.16 -1.31
C GLU A 15 17.14 5.03 -1.55
N ASP A 16 16.30 5.33 -0.55
CA ASP A 16 14.86 5.32 -0.66
C ASP A 16 14.33 6.24 -1.78
N LYS A 17 14.93 7.45 -1.89
CA LYS A 17 14.58 8.38 -2.96
C LYS A 17 14.96 7.84 -4.34
N GLN A 18 16.12 7.18 -4.45
CA GLN A 18 16.58 6.60 -5.72
C GLN A 18 15.66 5.45 -6.15
N VAL A 19 15.25 4.60 -5.21
CA VAL A 19 14.30 3.50 -5.48
C VAL A 19 12.96 4.05 -5.96
N ILE A 20 12.40 5.07 -5.29
CA ILE A 20 11.14 5.69 -5.72
C ILE A 20 11.26 6.33 -7.10
N LEU A 21 12.35 7.08 -7.36
CA LEU A 21 12.59 7.69 -8.67
C LEU A 21 12.71 6.63 -9.77
N ARG A 22 13.31 5.48 -9.45
CA ARG A 22 13.41 4.38 -10.38
C ARG A 22 12.05 3.75 -10.67
N ILE A 23 11.21 3.50 -9.65
CA ILE A 23 9.84 3.02 -9.85
C ILE A 23 9.08 3.97 -10.79
N ILE A 24 9.16 5.28 -10.54
CA ILE A 24 8.53 6.29 -11.40
C ILE A 24 9.09 6.21 -12.83
N ARG A 25 10.39 6.05 -13.00
CA ARG A 25 11.02 5.93 -14.31
C ARG A 25 10.58 4.68 -15.07
N GLU A 26 10.45 3.56 -14.38
CA GLU A 26 9.94 2.29 -14.92
C GLU A 26 8.46 2.38 -15.31
N ALA A 27 7.69 3.25 -14.64
CA ALA A 27 6.28 3.50 -14.94
C ALA A 27 6.05 4.39 -16.17
N ARG A 28 7.10 4.87 -16.87
CA ARG A 28 6.94 5.74 -18.06
C ARG A 28 5.92 5.25 -19.11
N PRO A 29 5.91 3.96 -19.49
CA PRO A 29 4.98 3.48 -20.53
C PRO A 29 3.50 3.63 -20.15
N ILE A 30 3.21 3.73 -18.84
CA ILE A 30 1.84 3.80 -18.31
C ILE A 30 1.46 5.23 -17.87
N TYR A 31 2.29 6.26 -18.07
CA TYR A 31 2.01 7.63 -17.63
C TYR A 31 0.71 8.19 -18.18
N VAL A 32 0.39 7.92 -19.46
CA VAL A 32 -0.86 8.38 -20.07
C VAL A 32 -2.06 7.85 -19.30
N TRP A 33 -2.01 6.58 -18.90
CA TRP A 33 -3.07 5.94 -18.13
C TRP A 33 -3.15 6.45 -16.70
N LEU A 34 -2.00 6.78 -16.07
CA LEU A 34 -1.95 7.39 -14.74
C LEU A 34 -2.55 8.80 -14.75
N VAL A 35 -2.26 9.60 -15.78
CA VAL A 35 -2.86 10.92 -15.96
C VAL A 35 -4.37 10.80 -16.15
N LEU A 36 -4.83 9.85 -17.00
CA LEU A 36 -6.25 9.60 -17.20
C LEU A 36 -6.94 9.17 -15.89
N ALA A 37 -6.33 8.27 -15.11
CA ALA A 37 -6.85 7.88 -13.79
C ALA A 37 -6.93 9.07 -12.82
N SER A 38 -5.94 9.96 -12.85
CA SER A 38 -5.94 11.19 -12.04
C SER A 38 -7.05 12.17 -12.46
N LEU A 39 -7.31 12.32 -13.77
CA LEU A 39 -8.41 13.14 -14.27
C LEU A 39 -9.77 12.55 -13.87
N ILE A 40 -9.94 11.24 -13.96
CA ILE A 40 -11.15 10.55 -13.47
C ILE A 40 -11.33 10.79 -11.97
N SER A 41 -10.25 10.73 -11.18
CA SER A 41 -10.29 11.02 -9.74
C SER A 41 -10.72 12.47 -9.46
N CYS A 42 -10.30 13.45 -10.27
CA CYS A 42 -10.78 14.82 -10.14
C CYS A 42 -12.29 14.93 -10.33
N VAL A 43 -12.86 14.20 -11.31
CA VAL A 43 -14.31 14.14 -11.52
C VAL A 43 -15.01 13.52 -10.30
N ILE A 44 -14.46 12.40 -9.78
CA ILE A 44 -15.00 11.74 -8.58
C ILE A 44 -15.00 12.69 -7.37
N ILE A 45 -13.91 13.43 -7.15
CA ILE A 45 -13.79 14.40 -6.05
C ILE A 45 -14.80 15.55 -6.23
N THR A 46 -14.96 16.05 -7.45
CA THR A 46 -15.96 17.09 -7.76
C THR A 46 -17.37 16.60 -7.41
N CYS A 47 -17.73 15.38 -7.84
CA CYS A 47 -19.00 14.76 -7.50
C CYS A 47 -19.17 14.58 -5.98
N ALA A 48 -18.12 14.16 -5.30
CA ALA A 48 -18.08 13.96 -3.84
C ALA A 48 -18.31 15.29 -3.07
N VAL A 49 -17.84 16.42 -3.61
CA VAL A 49 -18.08 17.76 -3.05
C VAL A 49 -19.48 18.28 -3.41
N MET A 50 -19.96 18.00 -4.61
CA MET A 50 -21.28 18.48 -5.03
C MET A 50 -22.43 17.77 -4.28
N SER A 51 -22.31 16.49 -3.99
CA SER A 51 -23.40 15.72 -3.36
C SER A 51 -23.85 16.27 -2.00
N PRO A 52 -22.97 16.63 -1.03
CA PRO A 52 -23.39 17.28 0.23
C PRO A 52 -24.02 18.66 0.04
N LYS A 53 -23.51 19.45 -0.93
CA LYS A 53 -24.09 20.78 -1.25
C LYS A 53 -25.52 20.68 -1.76
N ILE A 54 -25.78 19.77 -2.70
CA ILE A 54 -27.11 19.53 -3.23
C ILE A 54 -28.04 19.04 -2.13
N LEU A 55 -27.55 18.10 -1.28
CA LEU A 55 -28.36 17.61 -0.16
C LEU A 55 -28.64 18.70 0.86
N GLY A 56 -27.65 19.54 1.21
CA GLY A 56 -27.84 20.71 2.07
C GLY A 56 -28.86 21.69 1.51
N SER A 57 -28.82 21.95 0.20
CA SER A 57 -29.83 22.81 -0.46
C SER A 57 -31.24 22.20 -0.41
N CYS A 58 -31.37 20.89 -0.56
CA CYS A 58 -32.67 20.21 -0.41
C CYS A 58 -33.18 20.30 1.03
N VAL A 59 -32.30 20.17 2.03
CA VAL A 59 -32.67 20.31 3.43
C VAL A 59 -33.08 21.78 3.75
N GLN A 60 -32.40 22.76 3.15
CA GLN A 60 -32.79 24.16 3.29
C GLN A 60 -34.18 24.42 2.74
N LEU A 61 -34.52 23.88 1.57
CA LEU A 61 -35.87 23.98 1.00
C LEU A 61 -36.96 23.36 1.90
N LEU A 62 -36.65 22.25 2.55
CA LEU A 62 -37.54 21.62 3.54
C LEU A 62 -37.74 22.52 4.77
N TYR A 63 -36.66 23.13 5.25
CA TYR A 63 -36.72 24.05 6.39
C TYR A 63 -37.54 25.30 6.03
N ASP A 64 -37.33 25.91 4.85
CA ASP A 64 -38.05 27.09 4.41
C ASP A 64 -39.55 26.79 4.25
N PHE A 65 -39.91 25.61 3.80
CA PHE A 65 -41.33 25.18 3.75
C PHE A 65 -41.93 25.05 5.16
N TRP A 66 -41.20 24.42 6.07
CA TRP A 66 -41.66 24.29 7.47
C TRP A 66 -41.78 25.65 8.18
N ALA A 67 -40.85 26.57 7.96
CA ALA A 67 -40.82 27.90 8.50
C ALA A 67 -41.87 28.86 7.87
N GLY A 68 -42.58 28.41 6.84
CA GLY A 68 -43.57 29.23 6.10
C GLY A 68 -42.98 30.33 5.21
N THR A 69 -41.68 30.28 4.98
CA THR A 69 -40.95 31.21 4.10
C THR A 69 -40.86 30.75 2.63
N PHE A 70 -41.36 29.56 2.36
CA PHE A 70 -41.33 28.96 1.03
C PHE A 70 -42.29 29.66 0.05
N GLN A 71 -41.78 30.21 -1.05
CA GLN A 71 -42.54 30.95 -2.04
C GLN A 71 -42.99 30.07 -3.25
N GLY A 72 -42.86 28.76 -3.20
CA GLY A 72 -43.20 27.86 -4.31
C GLY A 72 -44.61 27.27 -4.27
N SER A 73 -45.13 26.86 -5.44
CA SER A 73 -46.47 26.26 -5.57
C SER A 73 -46.60 24.86 -5.00
N SER A 74 -45.54 24.06 -4.99
CA SER A 74 -45.50 22.74 -4.34
C SER A 74 -44.05 22.34 -3.97
N LEU A 75 -43.86 21.81 -2.75
CA LEU A 75 -42.60 21.33 -2.21
C LEU A 75 -42.02 20.19 -3.10
N THR A 76 -42.87 19.27 -3.52
CA THR A 76 -42.46 18.13 -4.36
C THR A 76 -41.82 18.57 -5.67
N ARG A 77 -42.40 19.60 -6.34
CA ARG A 77 -41.83 20.15 -7.59
C ARG A 77 -40.50 20.87 -7.35
N ALA A 78 -40.29 21.45 -6.18
CA ALA A 78 -39.04 22.12 -5.83
C ALA A 78 -37.93 21.12 -5.47
N LEU A 79 -38.26 20.01 -4.79
CA LEU A 79 -37.30 18.99 -4.38
C LEU A 79 -36.92 18.01 -5.51
N LEU A 80 -37.84 17.69 -6.41
CA LEU A 80 -37.64 16.69 -7.47
C LEU A 80 -36.37 16.95 -8.29
N PRO A 81 -36.08 18.17 -8.80
CA PRO A 81 -34.86 18.45 -9.55
C PRO A 81 -33.60 18.18 -8.73
N GLY A 82 -33.57 18.59 -7.43
CA GLY A 82 -32.43 18.34 -6.52
C GLY A 82 -32.20 16.85 -6.32
N CYS A 83 -33.24 16.07 -6.08
CA CYS A 83 -33.16 14.61 -5.96
C CYS A 83 -32.67 13.94 -7.26
N CYS A 84 -33.17 14.37 -8.42
CA CYS A 84 -32.74 13.84 -9.72
C CYS A 84 -31.27 14.16 -9.99
N VAL A 85 -30.84 15.40 -9.72
CA VAL A 85 -29.43 15.79 -9.87
C VAL A 85 -28.55 15.02 -8.91
N LEU A 86 -28.97 14.85 -7.65
CA LEU A 86 -28.23 14.05 -6.65
C LEU A 86 -28.07 12.59 -7.11
N ALA A 87 -29.14 11.97 -7.59
CA ALA A 87 -29.08 10.62 -8.15
C ALA A 87 -28.12 10.52 -9.35
N ALA A 88 -28.19 11.48 -10.28
CA ALA A 88 -27.29 11.55 -11.41
C ALA A 88 -25.82 11.72 -10.99
N VAL A 89 -25.53 12.56 -9.99
CA VAL A 89 -24.18 12.76 -9.43
C VAL A 89 -23.67 11.47 -8.79
N TYR A 90 -24.47 10.75 -8.03
CA TYR A 90 -24.06 9.47 -7.44
C TYR A 90 -23.84 8.38 -8.49
N LEU A 91 -24.68 8.30 -9.51
CA LEU A 91 -24.50 7.36 -10.63
C LEU A 91 -23.22 7.67 -11.40
N LEU A 92 -22.97 8.96 -11.69
CA LEU A 92 -21.74 9.40 -12.35
C LEU A 92 -20.51 9.06 -11.49
N GLN A 93 -20.54 9.39 -10.18
CA GLN A 93 -19.47 9.09 -9.24
C GLN A 93 -19.15 7.59 -9.19
N SER A 94 -20.18 6.74 -9.10
CA SER A 94 -20.04 5.29 -9.05
C SER A 94 -19.50 4.73 -10.37
N GLY A 95 -20.00 5.22 -11.51
CA GLY A 95 -19.50 4.85 -12.82
C GLY A 95 -18.05 5.25 -13.04
N MET A 96 -17.69 6.48 -12.65
CA MET A 96 -16.30 6.94 -12.73
C MET A 96 -15.37 6.17 -11.78
N ASN A 97 -15.84 5.82 -10.60
CA ASN A 97 -15.06 5.00 -9.65
C ASN A 97 -14.82 3.59 -10.22
N TYR A 98 -15.84 2.97 -10.82
CA TYR A 98 -15.68 1.68 -11.49
C TYR A 98 -14.69 1.78 -12.66
N LEU A 99 -14.81 2.81 -13.49
CA LEU A 99 -13.91 3.05 -14.62
C LEU A 99 -12.47 3.25 -14.15
N LYS A 100 -12.24 4.04 -13.10
CA LYS A 100 -10.93 4.23 -12.49
C LYS A 100 -10.34 2.90 -11.99
N MET A 101 -11.13 2.12 -11.26
CA MET A 101 -10.68 0.84 -10.70
C MET A 101 -10.37 -0.17 -11.82
N PHE A 102 -11.20 -0.23 -12.85
CA PHE A 102 -10.96 -1.05 -14.04
C PHE A 102 -9.65 -0.65 -14.74
N LEU A 103 -9.43 0.64 -14.95
CA LEU A 103 -8.23 1.18 -15.59
C LEU A 103 -6.96 0.88 -14.78
N LEU A 104 -6.98 1.14 -13.47
CA LEU A 104 -5.81 0.94 -12.61
C LEU A 104 -5.47 -0.55 -12.46
N ASN A 105 -6.45 -1.43 -12.29
CA ASN A 105 -6.19 -2.85 -12.09
C ASN A 105 -5.88 -3.59 -13.39
N ASN A 106 -6.72 -3.42 -14.42
CA ASN A 106 -6.62 -4.24 -15.63
C ASN A 106 -5.65 -3.67 -16.67
N VAL A 107 -5.47 -2.34 -16.71
CA VAL A 107 -4.56 -1.73 -17.67
C VAL A 107 -3.23 -1.41 -16.99
N VAL A 108 -3.22 -0.57 -15.96
CA VAL A 108 -1.99 -0.04 -15.36
C VAL A 108 -1.22 -1.11 -14.62
N SER A 109 -1.82 -1.73 -13.61
CA SER A 109 -1.16 -2.73 -12.74
C SER A 109 -0.76 -3.97 -13.53
N ARG A 110 -1.67 -4.48 -14.37
CA ARG A 110 -1.41 -5.69 -15.17
C ARG A 110 -0.33 -5.48 -16.22
N TYR A 111 -0.36 -4.36 -16.96
CA TYR A 111 0.67 -4.04 -17.94
C TYR A 111 2.05 -3.87 -17.30
N PHE A 112 2.12 -3.13 -16.21
CA PHE A 112 3.36 -2.90 -15.47
C PHE A 112 3.95 -4.21 -14.92
N THR A 113 3.10 -5.03 -14.27
CA THR A 113 3.50 -6.34 -13.73
C THR A 113 4.01 -7.27 -14.83
N CYS A 114 3.29 -7.34 -15.96
CA CYS A 114 3.69 -8.18 -17.10
C CYS A 114 5.01 -7.73 -17.69
N ALA A 115 5.18 -6.43 -17.98
CA ALA A 115 6.42 -5.89 -18.51
C ALA A 115 7.62 -6.15 -17.58
N LEU A 116 7.42 -6.01 -16.28
CA LEU A 116 8.48 -6.25 -15.30
C LEU A 116 8.83 -7.74 -15.18
N ARG A 117 7.83 -8.64 -15.23
CA ARG A 117 8.06 -10.10 -15.25
C ARG A 117 8.83 -10.55 -16.47
N ILE A 118 8.50 -10.06 -17.65
CA ILE A 118 9.23 -10.36 -18.89
C ILE A 118 10.69 -9.95 -18.74
N ARG A 119 10.95 -8.72 -18.29
CA ARG A 119 12.32 -8.24 -18.09
C ARG A 119 13.08 -9.03 -17.04
N MET A 120 12.42 -9.44 -15.95
CA MET A 120 13.06 -10.31 -14.95
C MET A 120 13.35 -11.70 -15.50
N SER A 121 12.43 -12.28 -16.26
CA SER A 121 12.64 -13.59 -16.90
C SER A 121 13.82 -13.55 -17.88
N ASP A 122 13.86 -12.52 -18.74
CA ASP A 122 14.99 -12.31 -19.67
C ASP A 122 16.32 -12.12 -18.91
N LYS A 123 16.28 -11.38 -17.81
CA LYS A 123 17.44 -11.14 -16.98
C LYS A 123 17.95 -12.43 -16.34
N ILE A 124 17.05 -13.20 -15.71
CA ILE A 124 17.39 -14.46 -15.05
C ILE A 124 18.02 -15.46 -16.04
N SER A 125 17.54 -15.51 -17.29
CA SER A 125 18.11 -16.39 -18.31
C SER A 125 19.54 -16.01 -18.77
N ARG A 126 20.00 -14.78 -18.43
CA ARG A 126 21.34 -14.28 -18.78
C ARG A 126 22.27 -14.15 -17.57
N LEU A 127 21.79 -14.51 -16.38
CA LEU A 127 22.62 -14.48 -15.18
C LEU A 127 23.64 -15.62 -15.19
N PRO A 128 24.85 -15.38 -14.63
CA PRO A 128 25.86 -16.44 -14.52
C PRO A 128 25.38 -17.56 -13.60
N VAL A 129 25.78 -18.79 -13.90
CA VAL A 129 25.43 -19.99 -13.13
C VAL A 129 25.75 -19.82 -11.64
N ARG A 130 26.86 -19.14 -11.31
CA ARG A 130 27.24 -18.82 -9.93
C ARG A 130 26.12 -18.11 -9.15
N TYR A 131 25.36 -17.21 -9.80
CA TYR A 131 24.25 -16.52 -9.13
C TYR A 131 23.11 -17.48 -8.79
N ILE A 132 22.77 -18.38 -9.73
CA ILE A 132 21.71 -19.37 -9.57
C ILE A 132 22.07 -20.38 -8.47
N ASP A 133 23.33 -20.85 -8.44
CA ASP A 133 23.80 -21.80 -7.43
C ASP A 133 23.84 -21.20 -6.01
N ASN A 134 24.13 -19.91 -5.89
CA ASN A 134 24.21 -19.23 -4.60
C ASN A 134 22.86 -18.69 -4.11
N THR A 135 21.84 -18.66 -4.97
CA THR A 135 20.52 -18.10 -4.63
C THR A 135 19.47 -19.19 -4.63
N PRO A 136 18.81 -19.49 -3.49
CA PRO A 136 17.75 -20.48 -3.45
C PRO A 136 16.66 -20.20 -4.49
N ALA A 137 16.25 -21.21 -5.26
CA ALA A 137 15.25 -21.07 -6.30
C ALA A 137 13.94 -20.47 -5.80
N GLY A 138 13.53 -20.77 -4.55
CA GLY A 138 12.37 -20.18 -3.89
C GLY A 138 12.45 -18.65 -3.78
N GLN A 139 13.63 -18.08 -3.49
CA GLN A 139 13.81 -16.62 -3.43
C GLN A 139 13.69 -15.96 -4.80
N ILE A 140 14.19 -16.61 -5.84
CA ILE A 140 14.04 -16.09 -7.21
C ILE A 140 12.57 -16.07 -7.62
N LEU A 141 11.83 -17.15 -7.31
CA LEU A 141 10.40 -17.23 -7.58
C LEU A 141 9.57 -16.22 -6.77
N GLU A 142 9.90 -16.02 -5.48
CA GLU A 142 9.28 -15.00 -4.64
C GLU A 142 9.46 -13.60 -5.24
N ARG A 143 10.71 -13.24 -5.62
CA ARG A 143 11.01 -11.95 -6.25
C ARG A 143 10.26 -11.74 -7.56
N MET A 144 10.17 -12.79 -8.40
CA MET A 144 9.51 -12.73 -9.70
C MET A 144 7.98 -12.68 -9.60
N ASN A 145 7.39 -13.38 -8.63
CA ASN A 145 5.94 -13.46 -8.49
C ASN A 145 5.39 -12.45 -7.50
N ASP A 146 5.84 -12.49 -6.25
CA ASP A 146 5.23 -11.74 -5.17
C ASP A 146 5.72 -10.29 -5.15
N ASP A 147 7.03 -10.06 -5.21
CA ASP A 147 7.57 -8.70 -5.21
C ASP A 147 7.12 -7.89 -6.44
N VAL A 148 7.13 -8.51 -7.63
CA VAL A 148 6.65 -7.84 -8.84
C VAL A 148 5.14 -7.57 -8.78
N SER A 149 4.35 -8.49 -8.24
CA SER A 149 2.90 -8.29 -8.04
C SER A 149 2.63 -7.18 -7.03
N HIS A 150 3.40 -7.11 -5.95
CA HIS A 150 3.35 -6.02 -4.98
C HIS A 150 3.67 -4.67 -5.61
N LEU A 151 4.66 -4.59 -6.48
CA LEU A 151 4.98 -3.36 -7.20
C LEU A 151 3.82 -2.91 -8.11
N GLY A 152 3.19 -3.84 -8.83
CA GLY A 152 2.04 -3.54 -9.67
C GLY A 152 0.82 -3.03 -8.87
N GLY A 153 0.51 -3.67 -7.74
CA GLY A 153 -0.56 -3.23 -6.83
C GLY A 153 -0.28 -1.88 -6.17
N SER A 154 0.98 -1.62 -5.84
CA SER A 154 1.41 -0.36 -5.20
C SER A 154 1.17 0.88 -6.05
N ILE A 155 1.14 0.75 -7.37
CA ILE A 155 0.83 1.87 -8.26
C ILE A 155 -0.61 2.36 -7.99
N HIS A 156 -1.54 1.43 -7.81
CA HIS A 156 -2.92 1.76 -7.42
C HIS A 156 -2.95 2.55 -6.10
N ASP A 157 -2.28 2.03 -5.07
CA ASP A 157 -2.23 2.66 -3.74
C ASP A 157 -1.61 4.06 -3.78
N ILE A 158 -0.56 4.25 -4.57
CA ILE A 158 0.10 5.56 -4.74
C ILE A 158 -0.84 6.56 -5.41
N VAL A 159 -1.50 6.15 -6.50
CA VAL A 159 -2.47 7.03 -7.20
C VAL A 159 -3.62 7.40 -6.28
N ASP A 160 -4.21 6.45 -5.59
CA ASP A 160 -5.32 6.71 -4.67
C ASP A 160 -4.89 7.58 -3.48
N THR A 161 -3.71 7.35 -2.91
CA THR A 161 -3.18 8.18 -1.82
C THR A 161 -2.98 9.63 -2.27
N LEU A 162 -2.40 9.85 -3.44
CA LEU A 162 -2.15 11.20 -3.95
C LEU A 162 -3.43 11.91 -4.38
N THR A 163 -4.35 11.22 -5.04
CA THR A 163 -5.57 11.83 -5.57
C THR A 163 -6.68 11.87 -4.53
N VAL A 164 -7.14 10.72 -4.04
CA VAL A 164 -8.22 10.66 -3.05
C VAL A 164 -7.73 11.11 -1.68
N GLY A 165 -6.53 10.69 -1.25
CA GLY A 165 -5.99 11.09 0.03
C GLY A 165 -5.74 12.60 0.11
N PHE A 166 -4.74 13.10 -0.61
CA PHE A 166 -4.33 14.51 -0.45
C PHE A 166 -5.24 15.50 -1.17
N LEU A 167 -5.58 15.25 -2.44
CA LEU A 167 -6.36 16.20 -3.23
C LEU A 167 -7.77 16.36 -2.66
N GLN A 168 -8.42 15.29 -2.23
CA GLN A 168 -9.75 15.36 -1.63
C GLN A 168 -9.74 16.13 -0.30
N ILE A 169 -8.73 15.91 0.57
CA ILE A 169 -8.60 16.68 1.83
C ILE A 169 -8.47 18.17 1.53
N ILE A 170 -7.59 18.54 0.59
CA ILE A 170 -7.39 19.94 0.22
C ILE A 170 -8.70 20.54 -0.31
N THR A 171 -9.36 19.84 -1.23
CA THR A 171 -10.61 20.31 -1.84
C THR A 171 -11.73 20.47 -0.81
N LEU A 172 -11.92 19.46 0.08
CA LEU A 172 -12.91 19.51 1.14
C LEU A 172 -12.62 20.69 2.10
N SER A 173 -11.35 20.87 2.51
CA SER A 173 -10.94 21.96 3.42
C SER A 173 -11.25 23.33 2.81
N VAL A 174 -10.88 23.53 1.54
CA VAL A 174 -11.13 24.81 0.85
C VAL A 174 -12.63 25.07 0.72
N VAL A 175 -13.39 24.07 0.28
CA VAL A 175 -14.84 24.24 0.10
C VAL A 175 -15.55 24.50 1.43
N MET A 176 -15.18 23.82 2.50
CA MET A 176 -15.74 24.08 3.83
C MET A 176 -15.46 25.49 4.33
N LEU A 177 -14.23 25.99 4.12
CA LEU A 177 -13.85 27.37 4.47
C LEU A 177 -14.65 28.42 3.69
N LEU A 178 -15.01 28.12 2.45
CA LEU A 178 -15.83 28.99 1.60
C LEU A 178 -17.32 28.96 2.00
N GLU A 179 -17.82 27.85 2.56
CA GLU A 179 -19.22 27.74 3.03
C GLU A 179 -19.42 28.48 4.35
N ASP A 180 -18.67 28.11 5.39
CA ASP A 180 -18.61 28.82 6.67
C ASP A 180 -17.27 28.51 7.37
N TRP A 181 -16.42 29.52 7.49
CA TRP A 181 -15.07 29.39 8.06
C TRP A 181 -15.11 29.01 9.56
N ARG A 182 -16.16 29.36 10.30
CA ARG A 182 -16.30 29.09 11.74
C ARG A 182 -16.49 27.61 11.99
N LEU A 183 -17.41 26.98 11.25
CA LEU A 183 -17.69 25.57 11.34
C LEU A 183 -16.54 24.72 10.70
N ALA A 184 -15.93 25.23 9.62
CA ALA A 184 -14.79 24.58 8.98
C ALA A 184 -13.59 24.48 9.94
N LEU A 185 -13.31 25.52 10.73
CA LEU A 185 -12.23 25.50 11.72
C LEU A 185 -12.38 24.38 12.75
N ILE A 186 -13.60 24.05 13.16
CA ILE A 186 -13.85 22.93 14.09
C ILE A 186 -13.33 21.64 13.46
N VAL A 187 -13.70 21.33 12.22
CA VAL A 187 -13.26 20.12 11.51
C VAL A 187 -11.74 20.11 11.37
N LEU A 188 -11.16 21.23 10.94
CA LEU A 188 -9.72 21.38 10.71
C LEU A 188 -8.88 21.25 11.99
N ILE A 189 -9.43 21.54 13.17
CA ILE A 189 -8.78 21.31 14.47
C ILE A 189 -8.87 19.84 14.88
N PHE A 190 -10.02 19.19 14.68
CA PHE A 190 -10.21 17.79 15.04
C PHE A 190 -9.46 16.82 14.12
N MET A 191 -9.19 17.21 12.88
CA MET A 191 -8.41 16.42 11.92
C MET A 191 -6.98 16.09 12.42
N PRO A 192 -6.12 17.05 12.77
CA PRO A 192 -4.78 16.74 13.31
C PRO A 192 -4.86 16.01 14.65
N LEU A 193 -5.90 16.27 15.46
CA LEU A 193 -6.12 15.53 16.70
C LEU A 193 -6.36 14.04 16.43
N SER A 194 -7.18 13.69 15.43
CA SER A 194 -7.41 12.31 15.02
C SER A 194 -6.13 11.63 14.53
N ILE A 195 -5.33 12.33 13.73
CA ILE A 195 -4.03 11.84 13.22
C ILE A 195 -3.07 11.61 14.39
N TRP A 196 -2.96 12.57 15.31
CA TRP A 196 -2.09 12.46 16.47
C TRP A 196 -2.47 11.29 17.37
N LEU A 197 -3.76 11.13 17.66
CA LEU A 197 -4.27 10.02 18.48
C LEU A 197 -4.01 8.66 17.82
N SER A 198 -4.26 8.55 16.51
CA SER A 198 -3.97 7.34 15.74
C SER A 198 -2.49 6.99 15.75
N ALA A 199 -1.61 7.98 15.54
CA ALA A 199 -0.17 7.79 15.58
C ALA A 199 0.32 7.33 16.96
N ARG A 200 -0.26 7.85 18.03
CA ARG A 200 0.07 7.44 19.41
C ARG A 200 -0.33 5.99 19.68
N ILE A 201 -1.53 5.60 19.27
CA ILE A 201 -2.00 4.22 19.44
C ILE A 201 -1.16 3.26 18.59
N SER A 202 -0.89 3.61 17.32
CA SER A 202 -0.03 2.79 16.46
C SER A 202 1.37 2.60 17.04
N SER A 203 1.98 3.66 17.58
CA SER A 203 3.29 3.57 18.24
C SER A 203 3.27 2.70 19.51
N LEU A 204 2.17 2.72 20.27
CA LEU A 204 1.99 1.83 21.42
C LEU A 204 1.81 0.37 21.01
N SER A 205 1.15 0.14 19.86
CA SER A 205 0.89 -1.20 19.33
C SER A 205 2.15 -1.84 18.73
N GLU A 206 3.08 -1.06 18.19
CA GLU A 206 4.28 -1.52 17.47
C GLU A 206 5.06 -2.58 18.27
N LYS A 207 5.39 -2.28 19.53
CA LYS A 207 6.10 -3.20 20.42
C LYS A 207 5.37 -4.53 20.63
N HIS A 208 4.04 -4.51 20.68
CA HIS A 208 3.24 -5.71 20.87
C HIS A 208 3.13 -6.53 19.57
N PHE A 209 3.15 -5.86 18.40
CA PHE A 209 3.26 -6.55 17.12
C PHE A 209 4.61 -7.24 16.97
N ASP A 210 5.73 -6.58 17.34
CA ASP A 210 7.04 -7.21 17.32
C ASP A 210 7.07 -8.46 18.21
N GLN A 211 6.51 -8.39 19.42
CA GLN A 211 6.39 -9.52 20.31
C GLN A 211 5.50 -10.64 19.73
N MET A 212 4.40 -10.29 19.08
CA MET A 212 3.52 -11.25 18.39
C MET A 212 4.28 -11.99 17.28
N PHE A 213 5.07 -11.28 16.46
CA PHE A 213 5.87 -11.89 15.40
C PHE A 213 6.97 -12.79 15.97
N GLU A 214 7.61 -12.39 17.05
CA GLU A 214 8.61 -13.23 17.75
C GLU A 214 7.99 -14.54 18.24
N GLU A 215 6.85 -14.49 18.95
CA GLU A 215 6.18 -15.69 19.45
C GLU A 215 5.61 -16.55 18.31
N SER A 216 5.14 -15.94 17.21
CA SER A 216 4.76 -16.68 16.00
C SER A 216 5.94 -17.43 15.38
N GLY A 217 7.13 -16.81 15.33
CA GLY A 217 8.35 -17.47 14.87
C GLY A 217 8.70 -18.70 15.72
N LYS A 218 8.58 -18.59 17.06
CA LYS A 218 8.79 -19.72 17.97
C LYS A 218 7.77 -20.84 17.72
N LEU A 219 6.50 -20.51 17.47
CA LEU A 219 5.47 -21.48 17.14
C LEU A 219 5.81 -22.23 15.85
N TYR A 220 6.19 -21.50 14.79
CA TYR A 220 6.60 -22.13 13.54
C TYR A 220 7.80 -23.05 13.70
N SER A 221 8.81 -22.68 14.50
CA SER A 221 9.98 -23.53 14.77
C SER A 221 9.57 -24.83 15.46
N VAL A 222 8.65 -24.81 16.44
CA VAL A 222 8.15 -26.01 17.10
C VAL A 222 7.37 -26.90 16.13
N VAL A 223 6.57 -26.30 15.24
CA VAL A 223 5.86 -27.05 14.19
C VAL A 223 6.83 -27.72 13.24
N GLU A 224 7.83 -26.99 12.73
CA GLU A 224 8.85 -27.49 11.83
C GLU A 224 9.65 -28.65 12.46
N GLU A 225 10.08 -28.48 13.72
CA GLU A 225 10.77 -29.51 14.49
C GLU A 225 9.92 -30.78 14.66
N SER A 226 8.63 -30.61 14.96
CA SER A 226 7.69 -31.73 15.11
C SER A 226 7.52 -32.51 13.81
N TYR A 227 7.45 -31.82 12.67
CA TYR A 227 7.38 -32.47 11.36
C TYR A 227 8.69 -33.14 10.95
N ALA A 228 9.82 -32.48 11.16
CA ALA A 228 11.13 -33.02 10.83
C ALA A 228 11.45 -34.28 11.65
N ASN A 229 11.02 -34.34 12.91
CA ASN A 229 11.26 -35.45 13.84
C ASN A 229 10.07 -36.39 13.99
N TYR A 230 9.09 -36.35 13.06
CA TYR A 230 7.87 -37.15 13.17
C TYR A 230 8.10 -38.64 13.37
N GLN A 231 9.01 -39.25 12.59
CA GLN A 231 9.33 -40.68 12.69
C GLN A 231 9.97 -41.04 14.05
N THR A 232 10.87 -40.16 14.52
CA THR A 232 11.52 -40.33 15.83
C THR A 232 10.51 -40.21 16.97
N SER A 233 9.65 -39.21 16.92
CA SER A 233 8.56 -39.00 17.89
C SER A 233 7.64 -40.22 17.98
N LYS A 234 7.30 -40.80 16.82
CA LYS A 234 6.48 -42.03 16.75
C LYS A 234 7.22 -43.25 17.32
N ALA A 235 8.51 -43.40 17.00
CA ALA A 235 9.30 -44.57 17.47
C ALA A 235 9.49 -44.60 18.99
N TYR A 236 9.52 -43.40 19.63
CA TYR A 236 9.73 -43.24 21.08
C TYR A 236 8.46 -42.88 21.87
N ASN A 237 7.29 -42.79 21.23
CA ASN A 237 6.00 -42.37 21.81
C ASN A 237 6.05 -40.97 22.48
N PHE A 238 6.73 -39.99 21.85
CA PHE A 238 6.84 -38.61 22.35
C PHE A 238 5.71 -37.68 21.89
N GLU A 239 4.59 -38.22 21.37
CA GLU A 239 3.49 -37.41 20.87
C GLU A 239 2.87 -36.50 21.90
N GLU A 240 2.65 -37.02 23.14
CA GLU A 240 2.09 -36.21 24.21
C GLU A 240 3.01 -35.06 24.65
N ASP A 241 4.31 -35.30 24.72
CA ASP A 241 5.29 -34.28 25.07
C ASP A 241 5.40 -33.20 23.96
N THR A 242 5.36 -33.61 22.70
CA THR A 242 5.28 -32.71 21.55
C THR A 242 4.03 -31.84 21.59
N ILE A 243 2.86 -32.44 21.90
CA ILE A 243 1.59 -31.71 22.03
C ILE A 243 1.66 -30.71 23.19
N ARG A 244 2.23 -31.09 24.34
CA ARG A 244 2.39 -30.17 25.49
C ARG A 244 3.29 -28.99 25.15
N ALA A 245 4.43 -29.24 24.51
CA ALA A 245 5.35 -28.19 24.06
C ALA A 245 4.65 -27.22 23.09
N HIS A 246 3.90 -27.77 22.14
CA HIS A 246 3.13 -26.98 21.17
C HIS A 246 2.05 -26.13 21.86
N GLN A 247 1.31 -26.71 22.82
CA GLN A 247 0.28 -25.98 23.58
C GLN A 247 0.85 -24.83 24.40
N GLU A 248 2.03 -24.99 24.98
CA GLU A 248 2.69 -23.94 25.78
C GLU A 248 3.08 -22.74 24.90
N VAL A 249 3.73 -23.01 23.77
CA VAL A 249 4.13 -21.95 22.82
C VAL A 249 2.91 -21.29 22.20
N ASN A 250 1.88 -22.07 21.83
CA ASN A 250 0.63 -21.55 21.28
C ASN A 250 -0.12 -20.63 22.27
N LYS A 251 -0.14 -20.95 23.58
CA LYS A 251 -0.72 -20.05 24.60
C LYS A 251 0.02 -18.72 24.70
N ARG A 252 1.35 -18.73 24.57
CA ARG A 252 2.15 -17.50 24.58
C ARG A 252 1.88 -16.66 23.33
N GLN A 253 1.86 -17.30 22.16
CA GLN A 253 1.54 -16.67 20.90
C GLN A 253 0.12 -16.08 20.91
N GLN A 254 -0.89 -16.85 21.37
CA GLN A 254 -2.26 -16.37 21.48
C GLN A 254 -2.38 -15.12 22.38
N LYS A 255 -1.69 -15.09 23.51
CA LYS A 255 -1.69 -13.91 24.40
C LYS A 255 -1.05 -12.69 23.74
N ALA A 256 0.08 -12.88 23.09
CA ALA A 256 0.77 -11.81 22.36
C ALA A 256 -0.09 -11.29 21.21
N GLU A 257 -0.68 -12.18 20.42
CA GLU A 257 -1.55 -11.86 19.29
C GLU A 257 -2.83 -11.13 19.75
N THR A 258 -3.49 -11.62 20.80
CA THR A 258 -4.68 -10.95 21.34
C THR A 258 -4.38 -9.52 21.77
N THR A 259 -3.23 -9.30 22.44
CA THR A 259 -2.84 -7.96 22.89
C THR A 259 -2.50 -7.04 21.71
N ALA A 260 -1.71 -7.52 20.75
CA ALA A 260 -1.31 -6.77 19.57
C ALA A 260 -2.54 -6.37 18.72
N ASN A 261 -3.42 -7.36 18.45
CA ASN A 261 -4.63 -7.15 17.65
C ASN A 261 -5.64 -6.23 18.37
N PHE A 262 -5.80 -6.35 19.68
CA PHE A 262 -6.66 -5.45 20.45
C PHE A 262 -6.19 -4.00 20.35
N LEU A 263 -4.89 -3.74 20.59
CA LEU A 263 -4.34 -2.40 20.50
C LEU A 263 -4.38 -1.87 19.06
N GLY A 264 -4.06 -2.69 18.07
CA GLY A 264 -4.17 -2.32 16.65
C GLY A 264 -5.60 -2.00 16.23
N ALA A 265 -6.56 -2.78 16.70
CA ALA A 265 -7.98 -2.57 16.42
C ALA A 265 -8.55 -1.29 17.06
N MET A 266 -7.94 -0.78 18.15
CA MET A 266 -8.36 0.46 18.82
C MET A 266 -8.17 1.73 17.98
N VAL A 267 -7.31 1.70 16.97
CA VAL A 267 -7.05 2.86 16.10
C VAL A 267 -8.34 3.36 15.45
N ARG A 268 -9.12 2.45 14.86
CA ARG A 268 -10.36 2.82 14.14
C ARG A 268 -11.45 3.39 15.07
N PRO A 269 -11.80 2.77 16.21
CA PRO A 269 -12.71 3.35 17.19
C PRO A 269 -12.30 4.74 17.68
N CYS A 270 -11.00 4.98 17.90
CA CYS A 270 -10.51 6.27 18.35
C CYS A 270 -10.68 7.38 17.29
N ILE A 271 -10.44 7.07 16.02
CA ILE A 271 -10.73 7.98 14.90
C ILE A 271 -12.24 8.28 14.85
N THR A 272 -13.06 7.23 14.91
CA THR A 272 -14.52 7.36 14.89
C THR A 272 -15.04 8.20 16.07
N PHE A 273 -14.50 7.99 17.27
CA PHE A 273 -14.85 8.75 18.45
C PHE A 273 -14.48 10.25 18.30
N THR A 274 -13.27 10.54 17.83
CA THR A 274 -12.83 11.92 17.58
C THR A 274 -13.72 12.62 16.55
N ASN A 275 -14.10 11.91 15.49
CA ASN A 275 -15.01 12.44 14.49
C ASN A 275 -16.42 12.63 15.02
N ALA A 276 -16.90 11.74 15.91
CA ALA A 276 -18.20 11.89 16.58
C ALA A 276 -18.21 13.12 17.50
N LEU A 277 -17.12 13.41 18.22
CA LEU A 277 -17.00 14.64 19.00
C LEU A 277 -17.05 15.89 18.10
N ALA A 278 -16.30 15.89 17.00
CA ALA A 278 -16.37 16.99 16.03
C ALA A 278 -17.79 17.17 15.50
N TYR A 279 -18.47 16.08 15.16
CA TYR A 279 -19.86 16.08 14.71
C TYR A 279 -20.80 16.72 15.74
N ILE A 280 -20.69 16.34 17.02
CA ILE A 280 -21.53 16.92 18.10
C ILE A 280 -21.27 18.43 18.19
N ILE A 281 -20.00 18.86 18.22
CA ILE A 281 -19.63 20.27 18.36
C ILE A 281 -20.13 21.07 17.15
N ILE A 282 -20.00 20.55 15.93
CA ILE A 282 -20.50 21.22 14.71
C ILE A 282 -22.02 21.41 14.79
N ASN A 283 -22.76 20.41 15.25
CA ASN A 283 -24.22 20.54 15.36
C ASN A 283 -24.63 21.56 16.45
N VAL A 284 -23.97 21.54 17.62
CA VAL A 284 -24.27 22.49 18.69
C VAL A 284 -23.90 23.91 18.27
N VAL A 285 -22.68 24.13 17.77
CA VAL A 285 -22.23 25.45 17.31
C VAL A 285 -23.05 25.90 16.09
N GLY A 286 -23.32 24.99 15.15
CA GLY A 286 -24.17 25.23 13.99
C GLY A 286 -25.58 25.66 14.38
N GLY A 287 -26.20 25.01 15.37
CA GLY A 287 -27.49 25.40 15.90
C GLY A 287 -27.48 26.83 16.51
N VAL A 288 -26.44 27.18 17.29
CA VAL A 288 -26.23 28.51 17.82
C VAL A 288 -26.05 29.55 16.69
N LEU A 289 -25.30 29.22 15.66
CA LEU A 289 -25.06 30.11 14.51
C LEU A 289 -26.33 30.32 13.68
N ILE A 290 -27.20 29.31 13.54
CA ILE A 290 -28.49 29.42 12.87
C ILE A 290 -29.35 30.45 13.64
N VAL A 291 -29.47 30.31 14.96
CA VAL A 291 -30.37 31.15 15.79
C VAL A 291 -29.85 32.57 15.90
N ASN A 292 -28.54 32.76 16.18
CA ASN A 292 -27.99 34.07 16.53
C ASN A 292 -27.41 34.83 15.32
N TYR A 293 -27.00 34.17 14.27
CA TYR A 293 -26.31 34.77 13.12
C TYR A 293 -26.99 34.50 11.78
N GLY A 294 -28.13 33.81 11.76
CA GLY A 294 -28.89 33.56 10.54
C GLY A 294 -28.19 32.65 9.52
N VAL A 295 -27.26 31.82 9.99
CA VAL A 295 -26.61 30.83 9.08
C VAL A 295 -27.66 29.84 8.58
N SER A 296 -27.63 29.51 7.30
CA SER A 296 -28.56 28.56 6.68
C SER A 296 -28.43 27.17 7.28
N VAL A 297 -29.55 26.51 7.56
CA VAL A 297 -29.58 25.10 8.01
C VAL A 297 -28.88 24.20 6.99
N GLY A 298 -29.08 24.46 5.69
CA GLY A 298 -28.43 23.75 4.61
C GLY A 298 -26.90 23.79 4.66
N VAL A 299 -26.30 24.93 5.04
CA VAL A 299 -24.86 25.08 5.21
C VAL A 299 -24.35 24.20 6.36
N VAL A 300 -25.06 24.19 7.49
CA VAL A 300 -24.68 23.35 8.65
C VAL A 300 -24.70 21.86 8.26
N VAL A 301 -25.77 21.41 7.61
CA VAL A 301 -25.90 20.05 7.12
C VAL A 301 -24.78 19.69 6.12
N THR A 302 -24.47 20.59 5.21
CA THR A 302 -23.39 20.41 4.22
C THR A 302 -22.04 20.20 4.91
N ILE A 303 -21.69 21.04 5.90
CA ILE A 303 -20.44 20.92 6.64
C ILE A 303 -20.38 19.65 7.47
N VAL A 304 -21.49 19.23 8.08
CA VAL A 304 -21.60 17.97 8.79
C VAL A 304 -21.31 16.77 7.86
N LEU A 305 -21.83 16.80 6.64
CA LEU A 305 -21.58 15.77 5.66
C LEU A 305 -20.15 15.78 5.15
N PHE A 306 -19.54 16.95 4.95
CA PHE A 306 -18.13 17.07 4.63
C PHE A 306 -17.24 16.52 5.77
N ALA A 307 -17.56 16.83 7.02
CA ALA A 307 -16.82 16.31 8.18
C ALA A 307 -16.79 14.77 8.20
N LYS A 308 -17.90 14.12 7.85
CA LYS A 308 -17.96 12.66 7.72
C LYS A 308 -17.08 12.12 6.59
N GLN A 309 -16.92 12.87 5.51
CA GLN A 309 -16.11 12.44 4.36
C GLN A 309 -14.60 12.54 4.63
N PHE A 310 -14.14 13.24 5.66
CA PHE A 310 -12.72 13.36 5.99
C PHE A 310 -12.07 12.03 6.45
N SER A 311 -12.84 11.11 7.01
CA SER A 311 -12.30 9.85 7.53
C SER A 311 -11.64 8.98 6.46
N ALA A 312 -12.29 8.83 5.31
CA ALA A 312 -11.81 7.97 4.23
C ALA A 312 -10.46 8.43 3.63
N PRO A 313 -10.26 9.71 3.25
CA PRO A 313 -8.97 10.19 2.78
C PRO A 313 -7.85 10.05 3.80
N LEU A 314 -8.12 10.23 5.10
CA LEU A 314 -7.13 10.06 6.16
C LEU A 314 -6.69 8.60 6.30
N GLU A 315 -7.63 7.66 6.28
CA GLU A 315 -7.33 6.23 6.26
C GLU A 315 -6.50 5.85 5.02
N GLN A 316 -6.83 6.42 3.87
CA GLN A 316 -6.13 6.19 2.61
C GLN A 316 -4.68 6.67 2.63
N ILE A 317 -4.41 7.84 3.21
CA ILE A 317 -3.04 8.34 3.40
C ILE A 317 -2.26 7.41 4.34
N ALA A 318 -2.85 6.99 5.45
CA ALA A 318 -2.20 6.09 6.40
C ALA A 318 -1.86 4.72 5.76
N GLN A 319 -2.78 4.15 4.99
CA GLN A 319 -2.57 2.90 4.24
C GLN A 319 -1.51 3.07 3.15
N GLY A 320 -1.54 4.16 2.40
CA GLY A 320 -0.57 4.47 1.35
C GLY A 320 0.84 4.63 1.88
N LEU A 321 1.03 5.26 3.04
CA LEU A 321 2.34 5.38 3.70
C LEU A 321 2.88 4.00 4.12
N SER A 322 2.02 3.12 4.66
CA SER A 322 2.39 1.76 5.02
C SER A 322 2.72 0.91 3.78
N SER A 323 1.89 1.00 2.73
CA SER A 323 2.12 0.31 1.45
C SER A 323 3.43 0.76 0.80
N MET A 324 3.76 2.06 0.85
CA MET A 324 5.01 2.61 0.30
C MET A 324 6.27 1.99 0.92
N GLN A 325 6.28 1.65 2.21
CA GLN A 325 7.44 0.99 2.83
C GLN A 325 7.64 -0.42 2.29
N ARG A 326 6.57 -1.20 2.17
CA ARG A 326 6.60 -2.55 1.57
C ARG A 326 7.02 -2.49 0.10
N THR A 327 6.48 -1.53 -0.64
CA THR A 327 6.83 -1.28 -2.05
C THR A 327 8.32 -1.00 -2.24
N LYS A 328 8.93 -0.18 -1.37
CA LYS A 328 10.38 0.08 -1.42
C LYS A 328 11.20 -1.18 -1.19
N ALA A 329 10.81 -2.01 -0.22
CA ALA A 329 11.52 -3.27 0.07
C ALA A 329 11.42 -4.23 -1.12
N ALA A 330 10.23 -4.43 -1.68
CA ALA A 330 10.00 -5.26 -2.87
C ALA A 330 10.77 -4.72 -4.09
N ALA A 331 10.71 -3.40 -4.33
CA ALA A 331 11.43 -2.76 -5.42
C ALA A 331 12.95 -2.94 -5.32
N LYS A 332 13.51 -2.83 -4.12
CA LYS A 332 14.93 -3.05 -3.89
C LYS A 332 15.34 -4.45 -4.30
N ARG A 333 14.61 -5.48 -3.85
CA ARG A 333 14.88 -6.88 -4.20
C ARG A 333 14.74 -7.17 -5.70
N VAL A 334 13.73 -6.61 -6.35
CA VAL A 334 13.53 -6.73 -7.81
C VAL A 334 14.66 -6.05 -8.57
N PHE A 335 15.05 -4.84 -8.14
CA PHE A 335 16.12 -4.10 -8.81
C PHE A 335 17.51 -4.71 -8.56
N GLU A 336 17.74 -5.36 -7.42
CA GLU A 336 18.96 -6.13 -7.18
C GLU A 336 19.14 -7.22 -8.25
N VAL A 337 18.08 -7.96 -8.60
CA VAL A 337 18.14 -8.96 -9.68
C VAL A 337 18.38 -8.32 -11.04
N LEU A 338 17.68 -7.22 -11.33
CA LEU A 338 17.81 -6.52 -12.63
C LEU A 338 19.17 -5.86 -12.84
N ASP A 339 19.87 -5.51 -11.76
CA ASP A 339 21.17 -4.84 -11.79
C ASP A 339 22.34 -5.82 -11.71
N GLU A 340 22.08 -7.10 -11.44
CA GLU A 340 23.13 -8.12 -11.37
C GLU A 340 23.87 -8.20 -12.71
N PRO A 341 25.21 -8.32 -12.73
CA PRO A 341 25.97 -8.48 -13.96
C PRO A 341 25.54 -9.71 -14.77
N GLU A 342 25.34 -9.52 -16.06
CA GLU A 342 25.02 -10.63 -16.97
C GLU A 342 26.30 -11.37 -17.38
N GLU A 343 26.13 -12.63 -17.75
CA GLU A 343 27.20 -13.42 -18.36
C GLU A 343 27.60 -12.76 -19.69
N GLN A 344 28.89 -12.61 -19.90
CA GLN A 344 29.37 -12.00 -21.15
C GLN A 344 29.07 -12.97 -22.31
N PRO A 345 28.41 -12.49 -23.39
CA PRO A 345 28.17 -13.32 -24.54
C PRO A 345 29.50 -13.79 -25.11
N LEU A 346 29.59 -15.07 -25.39
CA LEU A 346 30.75 -15.64 -26.08
C LEU A 346 30.88 -14.96 -27.45
N THR A 347 31.82 -14.03 -27.55
CA THR A 347 32.17 -13.36 -28.83
C THR A 347 33.30 -14.13 -29.47
N GLY A 348 32.98 -15.15 -30.22
CA GLY A 348 33.95 -15.91 -31.00
C GLY A 348 33.31 -16.55 -32.21
N HIS A 349 34.00 -16.54 -33.33
CA HIS A 349 33.63 -17.40 -34.49
C HIS A 349 34.27 -18.77 -34.31
N LEU A 350 33.42 -19.80 -34.26
CA LEU A 350 33.88 -21.16 -34.30
C LEU A 350 34.46 -21.39 -35.72
N PRO A 351 35.64 -22.05 -35.84
CA PRO A 351 36.18 -22.48 -37.14
C PRO A 351 35.16 -23.41 -37.83
N GLU A 352 35.04 -23.31 -39.17
CA GLU A 352 34.11 -24.14 -39.94
C GLU A 352 34.40 -25.65 -39.82
N ASN A 353 35.66 -26.02 -39.52
CA ASN A 353 36.08 -27.42 -39.35
C ASN A 353 36.70 -27.63 -37.96
N ILE A 354 35.85 -28.00 -36.98
CA ILE A 354 36.30 -28.44 -35.66
C ILE A 354 36.57 -29.93 -35.70
N ARG A 355 37.82 -30.33 -35.48
CA ARG A 355 38.20 -31.74 -35.44
C ARG A 355 37.77 -32.48 -34.16
N GLY A 356 37.38 -31.77 -33.11
CA GLY A 356 36.92 -32.36 -31.86
C GLY A 356 38.05 -32.79 -30.91
N ASP A 357 39.32 -32.49 -31.23
CA ASP A 357 40.42 -32.67 -30.28
C ASP A 357 40.35 -31.56 -29.21
N VAL A 358 40.43 -31.97 -27.93
CA VAL A 358 40.39 -31.00 -26.78
C VAL A 358 41.65 -31.21 -25.94
N ARG A 359 42.40 -30.13 -25.71
CA ARG A 359 43.62 -30.15 -24.93
C ARG A 359 43.54 -29.10 -23.81
N PHE A 360 43.76 -29.52 -22.58
CA PHE A 360 43.97 -28.65 -21.43
C PHE A 360 45.47 -28.66 -21.13
N GLU A 361 46.05 -27.47 -21.09
CA GLU A 361 47.49 -27.27 -20.78
C GLU A 361 47.61 -26.32 -19.61
N HIS A 362 48.16 -26.80 -18.51
CA HIS A 362 48.41 -26.00 -17.27
C HIS A 362 47.20 -25.21 -16.83
N VAL A 363 45.99 -25.79 -16.85
CA VAL A 363 44.74 -25.08 -16.51
C VAL A 363 44.52 -25.07 -15.02
N ASP A 364 44.43 -23.87 -14.46
CA ASP A 364 43.98 -23.63 -13.08
C ASP A 364 42.53 -23.13 -13.12
N PHE A 365 41.66 -23.75 -12.33
CA PHE A 365 40.26 -23.32 -12.21
C PHE A 365 39.80 -23.26 -10.76
N SER A 366 39.04 -22.22 -10.43
CA SER A 366 38.36 -22.10 -9.14
C SER A 366 37.06 -21.32 -9.29
N TYR A 367 36.02 -21.74 -8.59
CA TYR A 367 34.78 -20.96 -8.40
C TYR A 367 34.97 -19.79 -7.46
N ASP A 368 35.88 -19.95 -6.48
CA ASP A 368 36.26 -18.93 -5.52
C ASP A 368 37.79 -18.77 -5.54
N LYS A 369 38.27 -17.51 -5.64
CA LYS A 369 39.71 -17.22 -5.69
C LYS A 369 40.46 -17.72 -4.46
N GLU A 370 39.81 -17.86 -3.32
CA GLU A 370 40.39 -18.34 -2.07
C GLU A 370 40.38 -19.87 -1.95
N ARG A 371 39.63 -20.60 -2.83
CA ARG A 371 39.51 -22.05 -2.82
C ARG A 371 39.77 -22.64 -4.21
N PRO A 372 41.04 -22.82 -4.57
CA PRO A 372 41.39 -23.43 -5.85
C PRO A 372 40.86 -24.88 -5.92
N LEU A 373 40.11 -25.19 -6.98
CA LEU A 373 39.51 -26.51 -7.19
C LEU A 373 40.39 -27.38 -8.09
N ILE A 374 40.91 -26.82 -9.18
CA ILE A 374 41.76 -27.49 -10.12
C ILE A 374 43.07 -26.72 -10.20
N ARG A 375 44.19 -27.43 -10.18
CA ARG A 375 45.54 -26.86 -10.34
C ARG A 375 46.31 -27.67 -11.34
N ASP A 376 46.95 -26.97 -12.27
CA ASP A 376 47.86 -27.54 -13.27
C ASP A 376 47.26 -28.74 -14.03
N LEU A 377 45.99 -28.60 -14.46
CA LEU A 377 45.30 -29.66 -15.19
C LEU A 377 45.88 -29.82 -16.63
N ASN A 378 46.36 -31.01 -16.91
CA ASN A 378 46.90 -31.37 -18.23
C ASN A 378 46.12 -32.55 -18.74
N ILE A 379 45.28 -32.38 -19.77
CA ILE A 379 44.48 -33.45 -20.41
C ILE A 379 44.55 -33.29 -21.91
N ASP A 380 44.78 -34.42 -22.61
CA ASP A 380 44.73 -34.49 -24.08
C ASP A 380 43.66 -35.53 -24.49
N VAL A 381 42.55 -35.03 -25.07
CA VAL A 381 41.43 -35.84 -25.53
C VAL A 381 41.39 -35.82 -27.04
N LYS A 382 41.47 -36.97 -27.68
CA LYS A 382 41.39 -37.12 -29.13
C LYS A 382 39.94 -37.28 -29.59
N GLN A 383 39.69 -36.93 -30.84
CA GLN A 383 38.39 -37.11 -31.48
C GLN A 383 37.94 -38.56 -31.45
N GLY A 384 36.67 -38.86 -31.01
CA GLY A 384 36.03 -40.16 -31.05
C GLY A 384 35.93 -40.90 -29.73
#